data_15150e118c14734fbfcf555c067e3a53
#
_entry.id   15150e118c14734fbfcf555c067e3a53
#
_cell.length_a   1.000
_cell.length_b   1.000
_cell.length_c   1.000
_cell.angle_alpha   90.00
_cell.angle_beta   90.00
_cell.angle_gamma   90.00
#
_symmetry.space_group_name_H-M   'P 1'
#
loop_
_entity.id
_entity.type
_entity.pdbx_description
1 polymer ?
#
loop_
_entity_poly.entity_id
_entity_poly.type
_entity_poly.pdbx_seq_one_letter_code
_entity_poly.pdbx_strand_id
1 'polypeptide(L)'
;VKVAIVHYWLVGMRGGEKVLEALLDLYPDAVIVTHVYDPAQVSSRVRRHEVRETFIGRLPGAKKHYQKYLPLMPLALELMDMQEFDLVISSESGPAKGVIVRPDAVHISYCHSPMRYIWDHYHVYRARAGRLARLMMPLAAHRLRIWDVTTAARVDHFIANSSFIAKRIEKFYRREAEVIFPPVDTAEFAVSPEVGGHYLLAGEMVSYKRADLAVEAFNASGRKLVVVGDGEMREALERKSGPNITFMGRVPFAELKQQFATCKALIFPGEEDFGIIPVEVMACGRPVIAYGRGGALDTVIEGVSGVLFHEQTADALNEAISRFEEEPGLVAGPEAIRELAKGFDTAVFKEEFSAFAARALDRA
;
A
#
# COMPACT_ATOMS: atom_id res chain seq x y z
N VAL A 1 23.48 15.40 -9.70
CA VAL A 1 22.95 14.88 -8.41
C VAL A 1 23.00 13.37 -8.47
N LYS A 2 23.81 12.75 -7.60
CA LYS A 2 23.90 11.29 -7.49
C LYS A 2 22.85 10.80 -6.52
N VAL A 3 21.98 9.89 -6.98
CA VAL A 3 20.77 9.48 -6.25
C VAL A 3 20.87 8.04 -5.78
N ALA A 4 20.50 7.79 -4.53
CA ALA A 4 20.20 6.45 -4.04
C ALA A 4 18.73 6.31 -3.65
N ILE A 5 18.12 5.18 -3.98
CA ILE A 5 16.78 4.83 -3.51
C ILE A 5 16.88 3.62 -2.60
N VAL A 6 16.58 3.83 -1.32
CA VAL A 6 16.59 2.76 -0.30
C VAL A 6 15.21 2.14 -0.21
N HIS A 7 15.07 0.88 -0.60
CA HIS A 7 13.81 0.15 -0.52
C HIS A 7 13.96 -1.06 0.39
N TYR A 8 12.98 -1.31 1.26
CA TYR A 8 13.07 -2.29 2.35
C TYR A 8 13.44 -3.72 1.89
N TRP A 9 12.82 -4.29 0.85
CA TRP A 9 13.19 -5.57 0.22
C TRP A 9 12.57 -5.68 -1.18
N LEU A 10 13.22 -6.43 -2.06
CA LEU A 10 12.83 -6.63 -3.46
C LEU A 10 12.68 -8.13 -3.77
N VAL A 11 11.61 -8.73 -3.25
CA VAL A 11 11.26 -10.15 -3.40
C VAL A 11 9.89 -10.37 -4.02
N GLY A 12 9.37 -9.38 -4.69
CA GLY A 12 8.07 -9.37 -5.37
C GLY A 12 7.72 -7.98 -5.87
N MET A 13 6.60 -7.86 -6.58
CA MET A 13 6.04 -6.59 -7.05
C MET A 13 4.70 -6.36 -6.38
N ARG A 14 4.60 -5.32 -5.56
CA ARG A 14 3.39 -4.88 -4.83
C ARG A 14 3.21 -3.36 -4.98
N GLY A 15 2.37 -2.74 -4.16
CA GLY A 15 2.14 -1.29 -4.23
C GLY A 15 3.36 -0.42 -3.98
N GLY A 16 4.23 -0.83 -3.05
CA GLY A 16 5.48 -0.10 -2.77
C GLY A 16 6.46 -0.11 -3.93
N GLU A 17 6.55 -1.23 -4.64
CA GLU A 17 7.42 -1.35 -5.81
C GLU A 17 6.90 -0.56 -7.02
N LYS A 18 5.60 -0.24 -7.09
CA LYS A 18 5.05 0.72 -8.08
C LYS A 18 5.60 2.13 -7.85
N VAL A 19 5.67 2.56 -6.59
CA VAL A 19 6.32 3.83 -6.23
C VAL A 19 7.80 3.81 -6.59
N LEU A 20 8.50 2.72 -6.27
CA LEU A 20 9.90 2.55 -6.66
C LEU A 20 10.08 2.69 -8.19
N GLU A 21 9.25 2.04 -9.00
CA GLU A 21 9.32 2.15 -10.46
C GLU A 21 9.12 3.59 -10.95
N ALA A 22 8.17 4.33 -10.38
CA ALA A 22 7.95 5.73 -10.73
C ALA A 22 9.15 6.62 -10.34
N LEU A 23 9.79 6.35 -9.19
CA LEU A 23 11.01 7.04 -8.77
C LEU A 23 12.21 6.69 -9.68
N LEU A 24 12.33 5.43 -10.12
CA LEU A 24 13.37 5.02 -11.07
C LEU A 24 13.20 5.66 -12.45
N ASP A 25 11.98 5.96 -12.87
CA ASP A 25 11.73 6.73 -14.09
C ASP A 25 12.17 8.20 -13.96
N LEU A 26 12.08 8.79 -12.75
CA LEU A 26 12.57 10.15 -12.48
C LEU A 26 14.11 10.20 -12.35
N TYR A 27 14.69 9.13 -11.82
CA TYR A 27 16.13 9.03 -11.56
C TYR A 27 16.71 7.78 -12.23
N PRO A 28 16.90 7.80 -13.56
CA PRO A 28 17.30 6.61 -14.33
C PRO A 28 18.69 6.07 -13.97
N ASP A 29 19.55 6.89 -13.37
CA ASP A 29 20.90 6.49 -12.93
C ASP A 29 20.96 6.20 -11.41
N ALA A 30 19.81 6.13 -10.72
CA ALA A 30 19.77 5.88 -9.29
C ALA A 30 20.29 4.47 -8.93
N VAL A 31 21.04 4.39 -7.85
CA VAL A 31 21.44 3.13 -7.22
C VAL A 31 20.35 2.69 -6.24
N ILE A 32 19.92 1.46 -6.35
CA ILE A 32 18.95 0.88 -5.41
C ILE A 32 19.71 0.22 -4.25
N VAL A 33 19.38 0.60 -3.02
CA VAL A 33 19.85 -0.06 -1.81
C VAL A 33 18.70 -0.84 -1.17
N THR A 34 18.91 -2.12 -0.85
CA THR A 34 17.85 -2.97 -0.28
C THR A 34 18.42 -4.03 0.65
N HIS A 35 17.58 -4.59 1.52
CA HIS A 35 18.03 -5.69 2.39
C HIS A 35 18.17 -7.01 1.63
N VAL A 36 17.24 -7.33 0.75
CA VAL A 36 17.21 -8.59 0.00
C VAL A 36 16.69 -8.34 -1.40
N TYR A 37 17.36 -8.90 -2.39
CA TYR A 37 17.02 -8.77 -3.80
C TYR A 37 16.85 -10.12 -4.48
N ASP A 38 15.69 -10.34 -5.11
CA ASP A 38 15.45 -11.48 -5.98
C ASP A 38 15.10 -10.99 -7.40
N PRO A 39 16.08 -10.99 -8.33
CA PRO A 39 15.87 -10.49 -9.68
C PRO A 39 14.80 -11.26 -10.47
N ALA A 40 14.48 -12.50 -10.08
CA ALA A 40 13.42 -13.29 -10.72
C ALA A 40 12.01 -12.82 -10.33
N GLN A 41 11.88 -12.08 -9.25
CA GLN A 41 10.58 -11.66 -8.68
C GLN A 41 10.27 -10.17 -8.93
N VAL A 42 11.17 -9.42 -9.55
CA VAL A 42 11.00 -7.98 -9.78
C VAL A 42 10.94 -7.67 -11.29
N SER A 43 10.42 -6.51 -11.61
CA SER A 43 10.24 -6.06 -12.99
C SER A 43 11.58 -5.85 -13.73
N SER A 44 11.50 -5.79 -15.07
CA SER A 44 12.65 -5.45 -15.91
C SER A 44 13.16 -4.03 -15.62
N ARG A 45 12.29 -3.12 -15.17
CA ARG A 45 12.64 -1.73 -14.82
C ARG A 45 13.61 -1.71 -13.65
N VAL A 46 13.27 -2.39 -12.56
CA VAL A 46 14.16 -2.54 -11.38
C VAL A 46 15.48 -3.22 -11.74
N ARG A 47 15.46 -4.27 -12.57
CA ARG A 47 16.67 -5.02 -12.97
C ARG A 47 17.70 -4.24 -13.80
N ARG A 48 17.33 -3.11 -14.39
CA ARG A 48 18.25 -2.26 -15.17
C ARG A 48 19.16 -1.41 -14.30
N HIS A 49 18.82 -1.24 -13.03
CA HIS A 49 19.56 -0.41 -12.08
C HIS A 49 20.61 -1.23 -11.33
N GLU A 50 21.64 -0.53 -10.86
CA GLU A 50 22.57 -1.10 -9.88
C GLU A 50 21.83 -1.36 -8.58
N VAL A 51 21.92 -2.59 -8.04
CA VAL A 51 21.29 -2.97 -6.76
C VAL A 51 22.38 -3.37 -5.77
N ARG A 52 22.43 -2.68 -4.65
CA ARG A 52 23.32 -2.98 -3.52
C ARG A 52 22.52 -3.59 -2.38
N GLU A 53 22.81 -4.84 -2.07
CA GLU A 53 22.20 -5.51 -0.92
C GLU A 53 22.97 -5.20 0.35
N THR A 54 22.26 -5.04 1.47
CA THR A 54 22.87 -5.08 2.79
C THR A 54 23.39 -6.50 3.08
N PHE A 55 24.13 -6.69 4.17
CA PHE A 55 24.61 -8.03 4.54
C PHE A 55 23.45 -9.04 4.78
N ILE A 56 22.22 -8.56 4.99
CA ILE A 56 21.03 -9.43 5.17
C ILE A 56 20.83 -10.35 3.96
N GLY A 57 21.03 -9.85 2.74
CA GLY A 57 20.87 -10.63 1.52
C GLY A 57 21.78 -11.87 1.44
N ARG A 58 22.89 -11.85 2.16
CA ARG A 58 23.88 -12.96 2.23
C ARG A 58 23.57 -13.98 3.31
N LEU A 59 22.57 -13.72 4.17
CA LEU A 59 22.22 -14.65 5.25
C LEU A 59 21.45 -15.87 4.74
N PRO A 60 21.54 -17.04 5.43
CA PRO A 60 20.89 -18.26 4.98
C PRO A 60 19.38 -18.12 4.76
N GLY A 61 18.92 -18.43 3.56
CA GLY A 61 17.50 -18.38 3.21
C GLY A 61 16.88 -16.97 3.24
N ALA A 62 17.69 -15.91 3.14
CA ALA A 62 17.23 -14.52 3.20
C ALA A 62 16.07 -14.23 2.25
N LYS A 63 16.11 -14.68 0.99
CA LYS A 63 15.04 -14.47 0.00
C LYS A 63 13.66 -15.01 0.45
N LYS A 64 13.64 -16.10 1.24
CA LYS A 64 12.39 -16.71 1.75
C LYS A 64 12.00 -16.22 3.15
N HIS A 65 13.01 -15.87 3.96
CA HIS A 65 12.84 -15.67 5.40
C HIS A 65 13.37 -14.30 5.87
N TYR A 66 13.47 -13.31 4.98
CA TYR A 66 13.96 -11.95 5.28
C TYR A 66 13.33 -11.34 6.52
N GLN A 67 12.04 -11.59 6.76
CA GLN A 67 11.31 -11.08 7.94
C GLN A 67 11.90 -11.57 9.27
N LYS A 68 12.56 -12.75 9.31
CA LYS A 68 13.23 -13.26 10.51
C LYS A 68 14.47 -12.43 10.87
N TYR A 69 15.05 -11.73 9.89
CA TYR A 69 16.22 -10.89 10.05
C TYR A 69 15.89 -9.44 10.40
N LEU A 70 14.61 -9.11 10.57
CA LEU A 70 14.14 -7.78 10.92
C LEU A 70 14.93 -7.12 12.09
N PRO A 71 15.28 -7.82 13.18
CA PRO A 71 16.07 -7.24 14.27
C PRO A 71 17.50 -6.81 13.88
N LEU A 72 18.04 -7.33 12.78
CA LEU A 72 19.37 -7.02 12.27
C LEU A 72 19.35 -5.92 11.18
N MET A 73 18.19 -5.64 10.61
CA MET A 73 18.05 -4.64 9.54
C MET A 73 18.47 -3.22 9.95
N PRO A 74 18.23 -2.74 11.18
CA PRO A 74 18.78 -1.49 11.67
C PRO A 74 20.28 -1.36 11.47
N LEU A 75 21.03 -2.31 12.01
CA LEU A 75 22.48 -2.36 11.86
C LEU A 75 22.90 -2.47 10.39
N ALA A 76 22.18 -3.26 9.62
CA ALA A 76 22.51 -3.48 8.22
C ALA A 76 22.42 -2.19 7.38
N LEU A 77 21.45 -1.31 7.66
CA LEU A 77 21.31 -0.01 7.01
C LEU A 77 22.41 0.98 7.45
N GLU A 78 22.72 1.01 8.74
CA GLU A 78 23.72 1.92 9.28
C GLU A 78 25.17 1.58 8.83
N LEU A 79 25.39 0.35 8.38
CA LEU A 79 26.66 -0.10 7.80
C LEU A 79 26.79 0.17 6.29
N MET A 80 25.72 0.61 5.63
CA MET A 80 25.79 0.97 4.22
C MET A 80 26.51 2.31 4.03
N ASP A 81 27.51 2.32 3.16
CA ASP A 81 28.18 3.56 2.77
C ASP A 81 27.29 4.37 1.80
N MET A 82 26.80 5.49 2.30
CA MET A 82 25.94 6.43 1.55
C MET A 82 26.65 7.76 1.23
N GLN A 83 27.96 7.87 1.46
CA GLN A 83 28.68 9.12 1.38
C GLN A 83 28.81 9.69 -0.06
N GLU A 84 28.62 8.87 -1.08
CA GLU A 84 28.72 9.30 -2.47
C GLU A 84 27.43 9.94 -3.03
N PHE A 85 26.32 9.86 -2.32
CA PHE A 85 25.01 10.33 -2.80
C PHE A 85 24.68 11.73 -2.32
N ASP A 86 24.11 12.53 -3.23
CA ASP A 86 23.63 13.89 -2.96
C ASP A 86 22.17 13.88 -2.49
N LEU A 87 21.38 12.94 -3.04
CA LEU A 87 19.98 12.73 -2.70
C LEU A 87 19.76 11.26 -2.34
N VAL A 88 19.19 11.02 -1.17
CA VAL A 88 18.77 9.70 -0.73
C VAL A 88 17.25 9.69 -0.57
N ILE A 89 16.57 8.76 -1.22
CA ILE A 89 15.13 8.58 -1.13
C ILE A 89 14.87 7.24 -0.46
N SER A 90 14.31 7.22 0.75
CA SER A 90 13.88 5.98 1.39
C SER A 90 12.40 5.72 1.13
N SER A 91 12.09 4.60 0.46
CA SER A 91 10.73 4.10 0.24
C SER A 91 10.40 3.09 1.34
N GLU A 92 9.57 3.48 2.32
CA GLU A 92 9.47 2.80 3.60
C GLU A 92 8.10 2.24 3.95
N SER A 93 8.04 0.91 4.16
CA SER A 93 7.02 0.22 4.99
C SER A 93 7.65 -0.83 5.90
N GLY A 94 8.93 -1.02 5.78
CA GLY A 94 9.87 -1.74 6.63
C GLY A 94 11.12 -0.88 6.81
N PRO A 95 12.18 -1.36 7.48
CA PRO A 95 13.39 -0.58 7.70
C PRO A 95 14.03 -0.11 6.39
N ALA A 96 13.99 1.19 6.10
CA ALA A 96 14.60 1.81 4.92
C ALA A 96 15.24 3.17 5.26
N LYS A 97 14.58 4.01 6.08
CA LYS A 97 15.05 5.37 6.41
C LYS A 97 16.27 5.44 7.33
N GLY A 98 16.74 4.28 7.83
CA GLY A 98 17.80 4.23 8.84
C GLY A 98 19.23 4.37 8.32
N VAL A 99 19.44 4.67 7.05
CA VAL A 99 20.76 4.93 6.48
C VAL A 99 21.37 6.23 7.04
N ILE A 100 22.71 6.32 7.01
CA ILE A 100 23.45 7.51 7.46
C ILE A 100 23.99 8.21 6.23
N VAL A 101 23.42 9.37 5.94
CA VAL A 101 23.82 10.22 4.81
C VAL A 101 24.88 11.23 5.25
N ARG A 102 25.63 11.81 4.32
CA ARG A 102 26.56 12.90 4.63
C ARG A 102 25.80 14.19 4.98
N PRO A 103 26.44 15.13 5.73
CA PRO A 103 25.75 16.31 6.26
C PRO A 103 25.15 17.25 5.21
N ASP A 104 25.69 17.28 4.00
CA ASP A 104 25.26 18.11 2.87
C ASP A 104 24.41 17.36 1.84
N ALA A 105 24.00 16.13 2.14
CA ALA A 105 23.06 15.37 1.31
C ALA A 105 21.63 15.50 1.84
N VAL A 106 20.66 15.47 0.94
CA VAL A 106 19.23 15.51 1.28
C VAL A 106 18.69 14.10 1.44
N HIS A 107 17.98 13.82 2.53
CA HIS A 107 17.27 12.58 2.76
C HIS A 107 15.75 12.79 2.76
N ILE A 108 15.07 12.30 1.75
CA ILE A 108 13.60 12.29 1.63
C ILE A 108 13.08 10.88 1.97
N SER A 109 12.15 10.77 2.91
CA SER A 109 11.48 9.50 3.19
C SER A 109 10.06 9.50 2.63
N TYR A 110 9.82 8.70 1.59
CA TYR A 110 8.48 8.37 1.13
C TYR A 110 7.95 7.22 1.99
N CYS A 111 7.09 7.56 2.92
CA CYS A 111 6.56 6.62 3.92
C CYS A 111 5.24 6.03 3.44
N HIS A 112 5.25 4.74 3.08
CA HIS A 112 4.02 4.00 2.81
C HIS A 112 3.25 3.76 4.10
N SER A 113 3.97 3.49 5.18
CA SER A 113 3.44 3.29 6.52
C SER A 113 4.56 3.25 7.56
N PRO A 114 4.46 3.93 8.70
CA PRO A 114 5.21 3.56 9.87
C PRO A 114 4.99 2.07 10.18
N MET A 115 6.06 1.35 10.53
CA MET A 115 6.06 -0.12 10.67
C MET A 115 4.92 -0.63 11.55
N ARG A 116 3.79 -1.06 10.96
CA ARG A 116 2.57 -1.47 11.68
C ARG A 116 2.82 -2.58 12.71
N TYR A 117 3.70 -3.54 12.39
CA TYR A 117 4.00 -4.69 13.24
C TYR A 117 4.75 -4.34 14.53
N ILE A 118 5.31 -3.15 14.67
CA ILE A 118 5.89 -2.67 15.93
C ILE A 118 5.04 -1.61 16.63
N TRP A 119 4.16 -0.91 15.88
CA TRP A 119 3.29 0.14 16.42
C TRP A 119 1.87 -0.38 16.66
N ASP A 120 0.91 0.08 15.92
CA ASP A 120 -0.52 -0.12 16.15
C ASP A 120 -1.02 -1.57 15.96
N HIS A 121 -0.43 -2.34 15.05
CA HIS A 121 -0.78 -3.75 14.84
C HIS A 121 0.08 -4.75 15.64
N TYR A 122 0.94 -4.28 16.54
CA TYR A 122 1.85 -5.13 17.32
C TYR A 122 1.12 -6.30 18.01
N HIS A 123 0.01 -6.05 18.67
CA HIS A 123 -0.71 -7.09 19.40
C HIS A 123 -1.33 -8.14 18.46
N VAL A 124 -1.78 -7.74 17.27
CA VAL A 124 -2.32 -8.65 16.23
C VAL A 124 -1.22 -9.59 15.73
N TYR A 125 -0.06 -9.03 15.38
CA TYR A 125 1.09 -9.84 14.92
C TYR A 125 1.62 -10.76 16.03
N ARG A 126 1.70 -10.26 17.27
CA ARG A 126 2.15 -11.06 18.41
C ARG A 126 1.20 -12.22 18.71
N ALA A 127 -0.10 -12.04 18.60
CA ALA A 127 -1.08 -13.09 18.85
C ALA A 127 -0.94 -14.27 17.87
N ARG A 128 -0.51 -13.99 16.63
CA ARG A 128 -0.30 -14.99 15.56
C ARG A 128 1.09 -15.59 15.55
N ALA A 129 2.04 -15.01 16.26
CA ALA A 129 3.41 -15.47 16.29
C ALA A 129 3.55 -16.83 17.02
N GLY A 130 4.44 -17.68 16.53
CA GLY A 130 4.81 -18.92 17.21
C GLY A 130 5.38 -18.65 18.62
N ARG A 131 5.41 -19.67 19.48
CA ARG A 131 5.77 -19.54 20.92
C ARG A 131 7.09 -18.80 21.15
N LEU A 132 8.15 -19.18 20.44
CA LEU A 132 9.47 -18.54 20.58
C LEU A 132 9.46 -17.09 20.10
N ALA A 133 8.87 -16.83 18.92
CA ALA A 133 8.74 -15.47 18.38
C ALA A 133 7.92 -14.60 19.33
N ARG A 134 6.82 -15.10 19.88
CA ARG A 134 5.96 -14.38 20.85
C ARG A 134 6.71 -13.96 22.12
N LEU A 135 7.68 -14.78 22.57
CA LEU A 135 8.53 -14.47 23.71
C LEU A 135 9.57 -13.39 23.38
N MET A 136 10.17 -13.45 22.18
CA MET A 136 11.22 -12.52 21.76
C MET A 136 10.69 -11.18 21.23
N MET A 137 9.46 -11.16 20.70
CA MET A 137 8.86 -9.95 20.09
C MET A 137 8.84 -8.71 20.99
N PRO A 138 8.53 -8.79 22.32
CA PRO A 138 8.48 -7.58 23.14
C PRO A 138 9.81 -6.83 23.15
N LEU A 139 10.93 -7.54 23.35
CA LEU A 139 12.26 -6.94 23.37
C LEU A 139 12.69 -6.43 22.00
N ALA A 140 12.45 -7.22 20.96
CA ALA A 140 12.74 -6.82 19.58
C ALA A 140 11.93 -5.59 19.16
N ALA A 141 10.62 -5.58 19.41
CA ALA A 141 9.76 -4.45 19.09
C ALA A 141 10.11 -3.19 19.89
N HIS A 142 10.49 -3.32 21.16
CA HIS A 142 10.95 -2.20 21.98
C HIS A 142 12.19 -1.55 21.36
N ARG A 143 13.21 -2.33 21.01
CA ARG A 143 14.44 -1.84 20.38
C ARG A 143 14.16 -1.22 19.01
N LEU A 144 13.32 -1.87 18.21
CA LEU A 144 12.93 -1.36 16.90
C LEU A 144 12.17 -0.03 17.00
N ARG A 145 11.30 0.16 18.00
CA ARG A 145 10.61 1.45 18.22
C ARG A 145 11.57 2.56 18.54
N ILE A 146 12.57 2.30 19.40
CA ILE A 146 13.60 3.29 19.76
C ILE A 146 14.38 3.68 18.49
N TRP A 147 14.84 2.71 17.73
CA TRP A 147 15.55 2.92 16.49
C TRP A 147 14.70 3.66 15.46
N ASP A 148 13.44 3.26 15.30
CA ASP A 148 12.51 3.83 14.32
C ASP A 148 12.24 5.32 14.58
N VAL A 149 12.05 5.70 15.84
CA VAL A 149 11.89 7.11 16.24
C VAL A 149 13.19 7.89 16.11
N THR A 150 14.33 7.31 16.53
CA THR A 150 15.62 8.02 16.43
C THR A 150 16.07 8.22 14.98
N THR A 151 15.78 7.28 14.10
CA THR A 151 16.08 7.43 12.66
C THR A 151 15.19 8.46 11.98
N ALA A 152 13.97 8.66 12.44
CA ALA A 152 13.09 9.69 11.92
C ALA A 152 13.65 11.12 12.11
N ALA A 153 14.50 11.33 13.12
CA ALA A 153 15.19 12.61 13.32
C ALA A 153 16.31 12.88 12.30
N ARG A 154 16.80 11.84 11.60
CA ARG A 154 17.86 11.95 10.58
C ARG A 154 17.29 12.18 9.16
N VAL A 155 16.00 12.06 8.99
CA VAL A 155 15.32 12.34 7.72
C VAL A 155 15.06 13.83 7.60
N ASP A 156 15.44 14.46 6.50
CA ASP A 156 15.19 15.88 6.29
C ASP A 156 13.72 16.15 5.99
N HIS A 157 13.14 15.38 5.09
CA HIS A 157 11.75 15.56 4.64
C HIS A 157 10.98 14.25 4.60
N PHE A 158 9.74 14.30 5.09
CA PHE A 158 8.80 13.17 4.96
C PHE A 158 7.74 13.45 3.90
N ILE A 159 7.47 12.45 3.08
CA ILE A 159 6.31 12.35 2.21
C ILE A 159 5.44 11.20 2.71
N ALA A 160 4.15 11.42 2.85
CA ALA A 160 3.17 10.40 3.20
C ALA A 160 2.35 10.00 1.96
N ASN A 161 2.05 8.72 1.82
CA ASN A 161 1.22 8.22 0.73
C ASN A 161 -0.28 8.52 0.88
N SER A 162 -0.69 9.09 2.03
CA SER A 162 -2.08 9.45 2.33
C SER A 162 -2.14 10.39 3.52
N SER A 163 -3.26 11.10 3.68
CA SER A 163 -3.54 11.92 4.87
C SER A 163 -3.57 11.07 6.14
N PHE A 164 -3.98 9.82 6.05
CA PHE A 164 -3.95 8.87 7.16
C PHE A 164 -2.52 8.56 7.59
N ILE A 165 -1.60 8.36 6.65
CA ILE A 165 -0.18 8.11 6.96
C ILE A 165 0.51 9.37 7.46
N ALA A 166 0.18 10.56 6.94
CA ALA A 166 0.70 11.82 7.47
C ALA A 166 0.39 11.97 8.98
N LYS A 167 -0.86 11.68 9.39
CA LYS A 167 -1.25 11.68 10.82
C LYS A 167 -0.47 10.65 11.64
N ARG A 168 -0.14 9.49 11.07
CA ARG A 168 0.66 8.46 11.75
C ARG A 168 2.13 8.87 11.88
N ILE A 169 2.71 9.53 10.88
CA ILE A 169 4.05 10.12 10.94
C ILE A 169 4.10 11.16 12.05
N GLU A 170 3.14 12.08 12.09
CA GLU A 170 3.02 13.07 13.16
C GLU A 170 2.89 12.40 14.54
N LYS A 171 2.05 11.39 14.66
CA LYS A 171 1.81 10.69 15.93
C LYS A 171 3.04 9.97 16.46
N PHE A 172 3.74 9.21 15.60
CA PHE A 172 4.83 8.33 16.04
C PHE A 172 6.21 9.00 15.98
N TYR A 173 6.44 9.88 14.99
CA TYR A 173 7.73 10.50 14.75
C TYR A 173 7.79 11.97 15.17
N ARG A 174 6.65 12.61 15.43
CA ARG A 174 6.55 14.05 15.69
C ARG A 174 7.15 14.89 14.55
N ARG A 175 6.94 14.43 13.31
CA ARG A 175 7.38 15.07 12.08
C ARG A 175 6.17 15.40 11.21
N GLU A 176 6.27 16.51 10.50
CA GLU A 176 5.34 16.86 9.42
C GLU A 176 5.67 16.07 8.17
N ALA A 177 4.66 15.79 7.33
CA ALA A 177 4.81 15.11 6.07
C ALA A 177 3.91 15.78 5.02
N GLU A 178 4.45 16.02 3.82
CA GLU A 178 3.65 16.40 2.66
C GLU A 178 2.96 15.14 2.11
N VAL A 179 1.70 15.25 1.70
CA VAL A 179 0.97 14.13 1.12
C VAL A 179 1.19 14.13 -0.38
N ILE A 180 1.78 13.06 -0.91
CA ILE A 180 1.88 12.76 -2.34
C ILE A 180 1.36 11.34 -2.53
N PHE A 181 0.22 11.22 -3.19
CA PHE A 181 -0.44 9.93 -3.38
C PHE A 181 0.39 8.97 -4.24
N PRO A 182 0.35 7.65 -3.99
CA PRO A 182 1.13 6.69 -4.75
C PRO A 182 0.63 6.60 -6.21
N PRO A 183 1.53 6.29 -7.16
CA PRO A 183 1.20 6.26 -8.57
C PRO A 183 0.26 5.10 -8.91
N VAL A 184 -0.79 5.39 -9.66
CA VAL A 184 -1.68 4.41 -10.29
C VAL A 184 -1.63 4.64 -11.80
N ASP A 185 -1.41 3.59 -12.57
CA ASP A 185 -1.42 3.68 -14.03
C ASP A 185 -2.87 3.67 -14.53
N THR A 186 -3.51 4.84 -14.47
CA THR A 186 -4.93 4.96 -14.82
C THR A 186 -5.22 4.70 -16.29
N ALA A 187 -4.21 4.83 -17.16
CA ALA A 187 -4.34 4.55 -18.59
C ALA A 187 -4.52 3.05 -18.91
N GLU A 188 -4.09 2.16 -17.99
CA GLU A 188 -4.28 0.72 -18.12
C GLU A 188 -5.76 0.28 -18.01
N PHE A 189 -6.63 1.16 -17.52
CA PHE A 189 -8.04 0.88 -17.22
C PHE A 189 -8.96 1.64 -18.17
N ALA A 190 -10.09 1.04 -18.49
CA ALA A 190 -11.09 1.63 -19.38
C ALA A 190 -12.50 1.46 -18.82
N VAL A 191 -13.34 2.48 -19.07
CA VAL A 191 -14.77 2.41 -18.75
C VAL A 191 -15.42 1.37 -19.67
N SER A 192 -16.21 0.47 -19.07
CA SER A 192 -17.04 -0.46 -19.81
C SER A 192 -18.50 0.00 -19.79
N PRO A 193 -19.23 -0.08 -20.94
CA PRO A 193 -20.67 0.15 -20.95
C PRO A 193 -21.44 -0.99 -20.27
N GLU A 194 -20.82 -2.17 -20.15
CA GLU A 194 -21.43 -3.33 -19.51
C GLU A 194 -21.27 -3.25 -18.00
N VAL A 195 -22.38 -3.33 -17.29
CA VAL A 195 -22.43 -3.50 -15.84
C VAL A 195 -22.94 -4.87 -15.52
N GLY A 196 -22.09 -5.70 -14.90
CA GLY A 196 -22.48 -7.01 -14.43
C GLY A 196 -23.42 -6.95 -13.22
N GLY A 197 -24.00 -8.08 -12.88
CA GLY A 197 -24.93 -8.18 -11.75
C GLY A 197 -24.27 -8.40 -10.38
N HIS A 198 -22.94 -8.21 -10.26
CA HIS A 198 -22.17 -8.57 -9.07
C HIS A 198 -21.42 -7.36 -8.46
N TYR A 199 -21.18 -7.44 -7.16
CA TYR A 199 -20.21 -6.62 -6.44
C TYR A 199 -18.85 -7.31 -6.45
N LEU A 200 -17.77 -6.56 -6.27
CA LEU A 200 -16.42 -7.08 -6.31
C LEU A 200 -15.71 -6.84 -4.98
N LEU A 201 -15.05 -7.86 -4.45
CA LEU A 201 -14.03 -7.75 -3.41
C LEU A 201 -12.72 -8.22 -4.02
N ALA A 202 -11.68 -7.38 -4.02
CA ALA A 202 -10.40 -7.70 -4.63
C ALA A 202 -9.23 -7.42 -3.68
N GLY A 203 -8.22 -8.31 -3.71
CA GLY A 203 -6.98 -8.16 -2.97
C GLY A 203 -6.59 -9.36 -2.13
N GLU A 204 -5.57 -9.18 -1.29
CA GLU A 204 -5.09 -10.22 -0.39
C GLU A 204 -6.06 -10.42 0.79
N MET A 205 -6.48 -11.66 1.03
CA MET A 205 -7.43 -12.01 2.10
C MET A 205 -6.70 -12.16 3.44
N VAL A 206 -6.39 -11.01 4.03
CA VAL A 206 -5.79 -10.87 5.36
C VAL A 206 -6.77 -10.17 6.30
N SER A 207 -6.60 -10.37 7.61
CA SER A 207 -7.62 -9.97 8.61
C SER A 207 -7.95 -8.49 8.63
N TYR A 208 -6.97 -7.59 8.43
CA TYR A 208 -7.24 -6.16 8.49
C TYR A 208 -8.02 -5.64 7.27
N LYS A 209 -8.02 -6.39 6.15
CA LYS A 209 -8.83 -6.07 4.95
C LYS A 209 -10.31 -6.47 5.09
N ARG A 210 -10.65 -7.21 6.13
CA ARG A 210 -12.03 -7.53 6.52
C ARG A 210 -12.86 -8.20 5.42
N ALA A 211 -12.26 -9.12 4.65
CA ALA A 211 -13.00 -9.96 3.72
C ALA A 211 -14.09 -10.80 4.43
N ASP A 212 -13.90 -11.11 5.70
CA ASP A 212 -14.88 -11.76 6.58
C ASP A 212 -16.19 -10.97 6.68
N LEU A 213 -16.09 -9.67 6.86
CA LEU A 213 -17.25 -8.78 6.97
C LEU A 213 -18.03 -8.70 5.65
N ALA A 214 -17.33 -8.66 4.50
CA ALA A 214 -17.99 -8.70 3.20
C ALA A 214 -18.73 -10.03 2.98
N VAL A 215 -18.11 -11.18 3.29
CA VAL A 215 -18.74 -12.49 3.19
C VAL A 215 -19.98 -12.57 4.08
N GLU A 216 -19.92 -12.11 5.32
CA GLU A 216 -21.05 -12.07 6.24
C GLU A 216 -22.20 -11.22 5.71
N ALA A 217 -21.93 -10.00 5.25
CA ALA A 217 -22.93 -9.09 4.69
C ALA A 217 -23.62 -9.67 3.45
N PHE A 218 -22.85 -10.30 2.55
CA PHE A 218 -23.39 -10.87 1.31
C PHE A 218 -24.13 -12.20 1.55
N ASN A 219 -23.72 -12.99 2.53
CA ASN A 219 -24.51 -14.15 2.97
C ASN A 219 -25.89 -13.74 3.49
N ALA A 220 -25.94 -12.66 4.28
CA ALA A 220 -27.20 -12.16 4.83
C ALA A 220 -28.13 -11.55 3.76
N SER A 221 -27.57 -10.84 2.79
CA SER A 221 -28.35 -10.12 1.79
C SER A 221 -28.69 -10.94 0.53
N GLY A 222 -27.96 -12.03 0.28
CA GLY A 222 -28.13 -12.84 -0.93
C GLY A 222 -27.64 -12.16 -2.22
N ARG A 223 -27.08 -10.95 -2.16
CA ARG A 223 -26.51 -10.24 -3.30
C ARG A 223 -25.31 -11.00 -3.87
N LYS A 224 -25.03 -10.85 -5.17
CA LYS A 224 -23.90 -11.53 -5.82
C LYS A 224 -22.58 -10.83 -5.51
N LEU A 225 -21.61 -11.58 -4.98
CA LEU A 225 -20.24 -11.12 -4.74
C LEU A 225 -19.24 -11.98 -5.50
N VAL A 226 -18.33 -11.34 -6.22
CA VAL A 226 -17.13 -11.96 -6.77
C VAL A 226 -15.94 -11.57 -5.90
N VAL A 227 -15.16 -12.56 -5.46
CA VAL A 227 -13.98 -12.38 -4.64
C VAL A 227 -12.74 -12.76 -5.46
N VAL A 228 -11.87 -11.79 -5.74
CA VAL A 228 -10.63 -11.99 -6.49
C VAL A 228 -9.43 -11.78 -5.58
N GLY A 229 -8.55 -12.76 -5.55
CA GLY A 229 -7.33 -12.74 -4.74
C GLY A 229 -7.13 -14.01 -3.96
N ASP A 230 -6.16 -13.98 -3.06
CA ASP A 230 -5.76 -15.12 -2.24
C ASP A 230 -5.29 -14.63 -0.87
N GLY A 231 -5.10 -15.53 0.08
CA GLY A 231 -4.56 -15.18 1.40
C GLY A 231 -4.93 -16.20 2.46
N GLU A 232 -4.42 -15.96 3.67
CA GLU A 232 -4.57 -16.88 4.81
C GLU A 232 -6.03 -17.17 5.21
N MET A 233 -6.96 -16.26 4.88
CA MET A 233 -8.37 -16.39 5.25
C MET A 233 -9.21 -17.11 4.19
N ARG A 234 -8.70 -17.30 2.97
CA ARG A 234 -9.47 -17.77 1.82
C ARG A 234 -10.26 -19.04 2.10
N GLU A 235 -9.60 -20.14 2.50
CA GLU A 235 -10.27 -21.41 2.72
C GLU A 235 -11.39 -21.32 3.80
N ALA A 236 -11.14 -20.55 4.85
CA ALA A 236 -12.11 -20.37 5.92
C ALA A 236 -13.34 -19.58 5.44
N LEU A 237 -13.12 -18.59 4.55
CA LEU A 237 -14.19 -17.78 3.97
C LEU A 237 -15.00 -18.57 2.94
N GLU A 238 -14.34 -19.34 2.06
CA GLU A 238 -15.02 -20.23 1.10
C GLU A 238 -15.97 -21.20 1.80
N ARG A 239 -15.53 -21.83 2.90
CA ARG A 239 -16.38 -22.76 3.68
C ARG A 239 -17.61 -22.09 4.31
N LYS A 240 -17.59 -20.79 4.55
CA LYS A 240 -18.69 -20.03 5.17
C LYS A 240 -19.58 -19.33 4.16
N SER A 241 -19.20 -19.33 2.89
CA SER A 241 -19.88 -18.58 1.84
C SER A 241 -21.09 -19.31 1.29
N GLY A 242 -22.16 -18.54 1.07
CA GLY A 242 -23.35 -19.00 0.35
C GLY A 242 -23.12 -19.13 -1.17
N PRO A 243 -24.12 -19.66 -1.89
CA PRO A 243 -24.01 -19.90 -3.33
C PRO A 243 -23.96 -18.61 -4.18
N ASN A 244 -24.25 -17.47 -3.59
CA ASN A 244 -24.19 -16.14 -4.20
C ASN A 244 -22.78 -15.50 -4.19
N ILE A 245 -21.81 -16.16 -3.55
CA ILE A 245 -20.43 -15.67 -3.44
C ILE A 245 -19.50 -16.59 -4.23
N THR A 246 -18.76 -16.02 -5.18
CA THR A 246 -17.83 -16.76 -6.05
C THR A 246 -16.40 -16.34 -5.77
N PHE A 247 -15.54 -17.29 -5.42
CA PHE A 247 -14.10 -17.06 -5.26
C PHE A 247 -13.34 -17.46 -6.52
N MET A 248 -12.66 -16.51 -7.15
CA MET A 248 -11.89 -16.75 -8.37
C MET A 248 -10.41 -17.09 -8.08
N GLY A 249 -9.93 -16.80 -6.86
CA GLY A 249 -8.52 -16.91 -6.55
C GLY A 249 -7.69 -15.80 -7.22
N ARG A 250 -6.40 -16.08 -7.43
CA ARG A 250 -5.54 -15.19 -8.21
C ARG A 250 -5.84 -15.39 -9.70
N VAL A 251 -6.17 -14.31 -10.36
CA VAL A 251 -6.45 -14.28 -11.80
C VAL A 251 -5.37 -13.48 -12.54
N PRO A 252 -5.19 -13.69 -13.84
CA PRO A 252 -4.37 -12.84 -14.69
C PRO A 252 -4.85 -11.39 -14.64
N PHE A 253 -3.92 -10.42 -14.81
CA PHE A 253 -4.24 -8.99 -14.72
C PHE A 253 -5.34 -8.54 -15.70
N ALA A 254 -5.37 -9.12 -16.90
CA ALA A 254 -6.41 -8.83 -17.88
C ALA A 254 -7.81 -9.20 -17.37
N GLU A 255 -7.93 -10.34 -16.70
CA GLU A 255 -9.20 -10.80 -16.10
C GLU A 255 -9.58 -9.94 -14.88
N LEU A 256 -8.60 -9.55 -14.07
CA LEU A 256 -8.82 -8.62 -12.96
C LEU A 256 -9.37 -7.27 -13.46
N LYS A 257 -8.77 -6.70 -14.52
CA LYS A 257 -9.26 -5.47 -15.17
C LYS A 257 -10.71 -5.60 -15.66
N GLN A 258 -11.07 -6.79 -16.21
CA GLN A 258 -12.44 -7.05 -16.62
C GLN A 258 -13.39 -7.06 -15.42
N GLN A 259 -13.00 -7.67 -14.29
CA GLN A 259 -13.81 -7.64 -13.07
C GLN A 259 -13.97 -6.21 -12.54
N PHE A 260 -12.91 -5.40 -12.57
CA PHE A 260 -12.98 -3.97 -12.21
C PHE A 260 -13.95 -3.21 -13.11
N ALA A 261 -13.89 -3.42 -14.42
CA ALA A 261 -14.70 -2.69 -15.38
C ALA A 261 -16.19 -3.09 -15.38
N THR A 262 -16.53 -4.30 -14.96
CA THR A 262 -17.90 -4.84 -15.06
C THR A 262 -18.62 -4.99 -13.72
N CYS A 263 -17.98 -4.81 -12.57
CA CYS A 263 -18.67 -4.86 -11.27
C CYS A 263 -19.68 -3.71 -11.12
N LYS A 264 -20.71 -3.89 -10.30
CA LYS A 264 -21.61 -2.80 -9.86
C LYS A 264 -20.86 -1.76 -9.04
N ALA A 265 -20.09 -2.22 -8.05
CA ALA A 265 -19.23 -1.44 -7.21
C ALA A 265 -18.15 -2.34 -6.58
N LEU A 266 -17.04 -1.73 -6.18
CA LEU A 266 -16.05 -2.38 -5.32
C LEU A 266 -16.52 -2.33 -3.87
N ILE A 267 -16.38 -3.42 -3.14
CA ILE A 267 -16.54 -3.49 -1.68
C ILE A 267 -15.16 -3.38 -1.04
N PHE A 268 -14.97 -2.36 -0.22
CA PHE A 268 -13.69 -2.06 0.42
C PHE A 268 -13.84 -1.90 1.95
N PRO A 269 -13.97 -3.04 2.69
CA PRO A 269 -14.40 -3.02 4.09
C PRO A 269 -13.27 -2.87 5.09
N GLY A 270 -12.00 -2.88 4.63
CA GLY A 270 -10.82 -2.76 5.47
C GLY A 270 -10.38 -1.31 5.72
N GLU A 271 -9.59 -1.10 6.77
CA GLU A 271 -8.83 0.13 6.96
C GLU A 271 -7.43 -0.05 6.38
N GLU A 272 -7.16 0.59 5.25
CA GLU A 272 -5.87 0.52 4.55
C GLU A 272 -5.13 1.86 4.58
N ASP A 273 -3.81 1.83 4.32
CA ASP A 273 -2.97 3.03 4.35
C ASP A 273 -3.31 4.01 3.23
N PHE A 274 -3.60 3.50 2.03
CA PHE A 274 -4.07 4.27 0.88
C PHE A 274 -5.23 3.56 0.17
N GLY A 275 -5.00 2.34 -0.34
CA GLY A 275 -5.98 1.60 -1.14
C GLY A 275 -5.82 1.90 -2.64
N ILE A 276 -4.89 1.21 -3.30
CA ILE A 276 -4.68 1.32 -4.76
C ILE A 276 -5.88 0.79 -5.53
N ILE A 277 -6.45 -0.33 -5.11
CA ILE A 277 -7.58 -1.01 -5.79
C ILE A 277 -8.82 -0.10 -5.94
N PRO A 278 -9.26 0.67 -4.95
CA PRO A 278 -10.28 1.69 -5.15
C PRO A 278 -10.01 2.61 -6.34
N VAL A 279 -8.81 3.13 -6.48
CA VAL A 279 -8.43 4.03 -7.58
C VAL A 279 -8.44 3.29 -8.92
N GLU A 280 -7.95 2.05 -8.99
CA GLU A 280 -7.99 1.22 -10.19
C GLU A 280 -9.43 0.94 -10.65
N VAL A 281 -10.34 0.67 -9.72
CA VAL A 281 -11.77 0.48 -10.02
C VAL A 281 -12.43 1.78 -10.43
N MET A 282 -12.11 2.90 -9.79
CA MET A 282 -12.57 4.22 -10.20
C MET A 282 -12.05 4.61 -11.58
N ALA A 283 -10.83 4.21 -11.97
CA ALA A 283 -10.31 4.38 -13.32
C ALA A 283 -11.10 3.61 -14.38
N CYS A 284 -11.82 2.55 -13.98
CA CYS A 284 -12.83 1.85 -14.79
C CYS A 284 -14.21 2.52 -14.74
N GLY A 285 -14.37 3.69 -14.09
CA GLY A 285 -15.65 4.39 -13.93
C GLY A 285 -16.62 3.68 -12.98
N ARG A 286 -16.13 2.80 -12.07
CA ARG A 286 -16.97 2.10 -11.12
C ARG A 286 -16.84 2.68 -9.72
N PRO A 287 -17.97 2.81 -8.99
CA PRO A 287 -17.97 3.35 -7.64
C PRO A 287 -17.41 2.36 -6.61
N VAL A 288 -17.10 2.88 -5.44
CA VAL A 288 -16.55 2.13 -4.31
C VAL A 288 -17.48 2.26 -3.10
N ILE A 289 -17.80 1.15 -2.45
CA ILE A 289 -18.49 1.12 -1.16
C ILE A 289 -17.43 0.79 -0.11
N ALA A 290 -17.02 1.78 0.66
CA ALA A 290 -15.84 1.70 1.51
C ALA A 290 -16.13 1.94 2.99
N TYR A 291 -15.33 1.31 3.84
CA TYR A 291 -15.26 1.72 5.23
C TYR A 291 -14.63 3.10 5.34
N GLY A 292 -15.35 4.05 5.91
CA GLY A 292 -14.99 5.47 6.01
C GLY A 292 -13.82 5.73 6.97
N ARG A 293 -12.69 5.03 6.76
CA ARG A 293 -11.44 5.20 7.52
C ARG A 293 -10.21 4.92 6.68
N GLY A 294 -9.05 5.36 7.20
CA GLY A 294 -7.78 5.18 6.53
C GLY A 294 -7.68 5.95 5.22
N GLY A 295 -6.96 5.41 4.26
CA GLY A 295 -6.75 6.01 2.94
C GLY A 295 -8.00 6.05 2.06
N ALA A 296 -9.06 5.30 2.40
CA ALA A 296 -10.33 5.40 1.69
C ALA A 296 -10.93 6.82 1.73
N LEU A 297 -10.65 7.58 2.79
CA LEU A 297 -11.09 8.98 2.90
C LEU A 297 -10.38 9.95 1.95
N ASP A 298 -9.23 9.57 1.43
CA ASP A 298 -8.50 10.35 0.42
C ASP A 298 -8.94 9.99 -1.01
N THR A 299 -9.40 8.76 -1.22
CA THR A 299 -9.70 8.23 -2.56
C THR A 299 -11.19 8.23 -2.89
N VAL A 300 -12.07 7.96 -1.92
CA VAL A 300 -13.51 7.83 -2.12
C VAL A 300 -14.22 9.07 -1.59
N ILE A 301 -14.87 9.80 -2.51
CA ILE A 301 -15.68 10.98 -2.19
C ILE A 301 -17.13 10.53 -2.06
N GLU A 302 -17.69 10.65 -0.83
CA GLU A 302 -19.09 10.32 -0.54
C GLU A 302 -20.05 11.03 -1.50
N GLY A 303 -20.96 10.29 -2.10
CA GLY A 303 -21.95 10.83 -3.05
C GLY A 303 -21.37 11.22 -4.42
N VAL A 304 -20.09 10.97 -4.69
CA VAL A 304 -19.47 11.23 -5.99
C VAL A 304 -18.83 9.99 -6.56
N SER A 305 -17.79 9.46 -5.93
CA SER A 305 -17.11 8.24 -6.39
C SER A 305 -17.47 6.99 -5.58
N GLY A 306 -18.31 7.14 -4.56
CA GLY A 306 -18.74 5.99 -3.77
C GLY A 306 -19.63 6.34 -2.60
N VAL A 307 -19.83 5.33 -1.75
CA VAL A 307 -20.62 5.41 -0.53
C VAL A 307 -19.76 4.93 0.63
N LEU A 308 -19.76 5.69 1.72
CA LEU A 308 -19.02 5.34 2.93
C LEU A 308 -19.95 4.75 4.00
N PHE A 309 -19.48 3.71 4.68
CA PHE A 309 -20.08 3.23 5.92
C PHE A 309 -19.11 3.43 7.08
N HIS A 310 -19.63 3.75 8.28
CA HIS A 310 -18.80 4.24 9.39
C HIS A 310 -18.65 3.25 10.54
N GLU A 311 -19.47 2.22 10.57
CA GLU A 311 -19.33 1.11 11.52
C GLU A 311 -18.87 -0.13 10.76
N GLN A 312 -17.81 -0.80 11.24
CA GLN A 312 -17.23 -1.96 10.57
C GLN A 312 -18.03 -3.24 10.89
N THR A 313 -19.31 -3.22 10.50
CA THR A 313 -20.31 -4.29 10.69
C THR A 313 -20.95 -4.70 9.36
N ALA A 314 -21.45 -5.93 9.29
CA ALA A 314 -22.15 -6.44 8.11
C ALA A 314 -23.45 -5.65 7.83
N ASP A 315 -24.15 -5.22 8.89
CA ASP A 315 -25.37 -4.43 8.77
C ASP A 315 -25.09 -3.05 8.15
N ALA A 316 -24.10 -2.31 8.68
CA ALA A 316 -23.73 -1.01 8.12
C ALA A 316 -23.25 -1.09 6.67
N LEU A 317 -22.53 -2.15 6.29
CA LEU A 317 -22.17 -2.40 4.89
C LEU A 317 -23.42 -2.65 4.05
N ASN A 318 -24.37 -3.48 4.51
CA ASN A 318 -25.62 -3.75 3.81
C ASN A 318 -26.50 -2.50 3.67
N GLU A 319 -26.55 -1.64 4.67
CA GLU A 319 -27.24 -0.35 4.60
C GLU A 319 -26.62 0.56 3.53
N ALA A 320 -25.28 0.65 3.47
CA ALA A 320 -24.58 1.43 2.44
C ALA A 320 -24.84 0.86 1.03
N ILE A 321 -24.89 -0.47 0.88
CA ILE A 321 -25.24 -1.10 -0.39
C ILE A 321 -26.69 -0.81 -0.77
N SER A 322 -27.62 -0.87 0.18
CA SER A 322 -29.04 -0.55 -0.06
C SER A 322 -29.24 0.90 -0.49
N ARG A 323 -28.60 1.85 0.19
CA ARG A 323 -28.60 3.27 -0.24
C ARG A 323 -28.09 3.42 -1.67
N PHE A 324 -26.99 2.75 -2.01
CA PHE A 324 -26.44 2.79 -3.37
C PHE A 324 -27.41 2.23 -4.42
N GLU A 325 -28.19 1.20 -4.10
CA GLU A 325 -29.16 0.58 -5.01
C GLU A 325 -30.48 1.36 -5.13
N GLU A 326 -30.93 1.99 -4.03
CA GLU A 326 -32.25 2.62 -3.92
C GLU A 326 -32.25 4.10 -4.34
N GLU A 327 -31.07 4.75 -4.35
CA GLU A 327 -30.93 6.18 -4.69
C GLU A 327 -30.25 6.36 -6.05
N PRO A 328 -30.99 6.33 -7.17
CA PRO A 328 -30.42 6.61 -8.49
C PRO A 328 -29.78 7.99 -8.53
N GLY A 329 -28.49 8.04 -8.90
CA GLY A 329 -27.73 9.30 -8.94
C GLY A 329 -27.03 9.64 -7.62
N LEU A 330 -27.06 8.77 -6.60
CA LEU A 330 -26.26 8.94 -5.38
C LEU A 330 -24.75 9.07 -5.68
N VAL A 331 -24.27 8.41 -6.73
CA VAL A 331 -22.89 8.53 -7.20
C VAL A 331 -22.87 9.14 -8.62
N ALA A 332 -21.76 9.77 -8.97
CA ALA A 332 -21.58 10.36 -10.29
C ALA A 332 -21.54 9.31 -11.41
N GLY A 333 -21.70 9.74 -12.64
CA GLY A 333 -21.56 8.85 -13.79
C GLY A 333 -20.13 8.33 -13.99
N PRO A 334 -19.96 7.23 -14.76
CA PRO A 334 -18.67 6.54 -14.92
C PRO A 334 -17.51 7.43 -15.36
N GLU A 335 -17.76 8.37 -16.27
CA GLU A 335 -16.71 9.28 -16.76
C GLU A 335 -16.26 10.28 -15.68
N ALA A 336 -17.17 10.76 -14.84
CA ALA A 336 -16.82 11.66 -13.74
C ALA A 336 -16.03 10.91 -12.64
N ILE A 337 -16.38 9.67 -12.34
CA ILE A 337 -15.62 8.82 -11.40
C ILE A 337 -14.21 8.57 -11.95
N ARG A 338 -14.09 8.25 -13.24
CA ARG A 338 -12.81 8.07 -13.91
C ARG A 338 -11.95 9.33 -13.86
N GLU A 339 -12.55 10.49 -14.08
CA GLU A 339 -11.81 11.76 -14.03
C GLU A 339 -11.18 12.01 -12.66
N LEU A 340 -11.88 11.67 -11.57
CA LEU A 340 -11.31 11.72 -10.23
C LEU A 340 -10.11 10.78 -10.05
N ALA A 341 -10.17 9.58 -10.62
CA ALA A 341 -9.07 8.63 -10.56
C ALA A 341 -7.78 9.15 -11.22
N LYS A 342 -7.88 10.01 -12.24
CA LYS A 342 -6.71 10.62 -12.90
C LYS A 342 -5.89 11.51 -11.97
N GLY A 343 -6.48 12.03 -10.90
CA GLY A 343 -5.74 12.75 -9.86
C GLY A 343 -4.68 11.89 -9.14
N PHE A 344 -4.74 10.58 -9.29
CA PHE A 344 -3.78 9.61 -8.74
C PHE A 344 -2.87 8.98 -9.81
N ASP A 345 -2.87 9.55 -11.03
CA ASP A 345 -2.08 8.99 -12.13
C ASP A 345 -0.58 9.06 -11.87
N THR A 346 0.16 8.13 -12.46
CA THR A 346 1.62 8.07 -12.38
C THR A 346 2.28 9.39 -12.84
N ALA A 347 1.69 10.10 -13.78
CA ALA A 347 2.21 11.39 -14.22
C ALA A 347 2.06 12.47 -13.13
N VAL A 348 0.93 12.49 -12.42
CA VAL A 348 0.71 13.41 -11.29
C VAL A 348 1.71 13.14 -10.17
N PHE A 349 1.87 11.86 -9.78
CA PHE A 349 2.88 11.48 -8.80
C PHE A 349 4.27 11.98 -9.17
N LYS A 350 4.70 11.79 -10.42
CA LYS A 350 6.02 12.20 -10.89
C LYS A 350 6.20 13.72 -10.86
N GLU A 351 5.19 14.47 -11.25
CA GLU A 351 5.20 15.93 -11.20
C GLU A 351 5.33 16.45 -9.77
N GLU A 352 4.44 15.98 -8.87
CA GLU A 352 4.43 16.39 -7.46
C GLU A 352 5.75 16.00 -6.76
N PHE A 353 6.22 14.77 -6.97
CA PHE A 353 7.47 14.32 -6.36
C PHE A 353 8.68 15.10 -6.87
N SER A 354 8.76 15.37 -8.16
CA SER A 354 9.86 16.16 -8.76
C SER A 354 9.87 17.59 -8.23
N ALA A 355 8.70 18.22 -8.14
CA ALA A 355 8.56 19.57 -7.58
C ALA A 355 8.97 19.59 -6.09
N PHE A 356 8.58 18.57 -5.32
CA PHE A 356 8.98 18.45 -3.93
C PHE A 356 10.49 18.26 -3.78
N ALA A 357 11.08 17.32 -4.53
CA ALA A 357 12.52 17.05 -4.46
C ALA A 357 13.37 18.26 -4.87
N ALA A 358 12.94 19.03 -5.87
CA ALA A 358 13.61 20.28 -6.26
C ALA A 358 13.61 21.29 -5.11
N ARG A 359 12.43 21.52 -4.47
CA ARG A 359 12.35 22.42 -3.29
C ARG A 359 13.21 21.96 -2.11
N ALA A 360 13.32 20.63 -1.91
CA ALA A 360 14.14 20.06 -0.85
C ALA A 360 15.63 20.29 -1.11
N LEU A 361 16.09 20.10 -2.34
CA LEU A 361 17.48 20.30 -2.74
C LEU A 361 17.89 21.79 -2.74
N ASP A 362 16.98 22.71 -3.05
CA ASP A 362 17.27 24.16 -3.03
C ASP A 362 17.43 24.72 -1.62
N ARG A 363 16.98 24.01 -0.59
CA ARG A 363 17.04 24.43 0.84
C ARG A 363 18.21 23.81 1.61
N ALA A 364 18.90 22.85 1.02
CA ALA A 364 20.04 22.16 1.61
C ALA A 364 21.35 22.91 1.31
#